data_ed700c17325691fa74ccb7dc05049a35
#
_entry.id   ed700c17325691fa74ccb7dc05049a35
#
_cell.length_a   1.000
_cell.length_b   1.000
_cell.length_c   1.000
_cell.angle_alpha   90.00
_cell.angle_beta   90.00
_cell.angle_gamma   90.00
#
_symmetry.space_group_name_H-M   'P 1'
#
loop_
_entity.id
_entity.type
_entity.pdbx_description
1 polymer ?
#
loop_
_entity_poly.entity_id
_entity_poly.type
_entity_poly.pdbx_seq_one_letter_code
_entity_poly.pdbx_strand_id
1 'polypeptide(L)'
;MLPASVAQAIGVNQPPEGVDFSAVWKAWEAMDEKFVPASVASTTASSSEPVIEGTPEQKRVWGMIQGMAESLGDPYTFFLPPVEQKQFEEDLSGEFTGVGMEIAVRDEVLTVVSPLKGTPAERAGVKAGDKVIQINGVSTQGMDITTAVNRIRGAAGTEVTLRMVREGWTEPRDIKVTRAVINLPIIDNELRPDGIYVIALHNFTANSPQLFRDALRAFVESGSTRLILDLRGNPGGYLEASVDMASWFLPTGRVVVTEDYAGHQANVDHRSKGYNVFNENLRMVILVDKGSASASEILAGALRHYDIAELVGVNTFGKGSVQELVPITGATSLKITVARWLMPDGVQIPTSGIVPDIEIKVTEEDATAGKDPQMDKAVELLK
;
A
#
# COMPACT_ATOMS: atom_id res chain seq x y z
N MET A 1 -7.47 -28.27 -36.26
CA MET A 1 -7.47 -26.87 -35.76
C MET A 1 -8.79 -26.24 -36.16
N LEU A 2 -9.48 -25.63 -35.20
CA LEU A 2 -10.69 -24.86 -35.50
C LEU A 2 -10.27 -23.54 -36.21
N PRO A 3 -11.05 -23.02 -37.17
CA PRO A 3 -10.82 -21.70 -37.75
C PRO A 3 -10.80 -20.62 -36.65
N ALA A 4 -9.94 -19.62 -36.77
CA ALA A 4 -9.77 -18.55 -35.78
C ALA A 4 -11.11 -17.86 -35.39
N SER A 5 -11.99 -17.68 -36.40
CA SER A 5 -13.33 -17.10 -36.19
C SER A 5 -14.26 -17.96 -35.34
N VAL A 6 -14.12 -19.28 -35.39
CA VAL A 6 -14.92 -20.23 -34.59
C VAL A 6 -14.37 -20.34 -33.19
N ALA A 7 -13.01 -20.35 -33.02
CA ALA A 7 -12.35 -20.34 -31.73
C ALA A 7 -12.73 -19.09 -30.94
N GLN A 8 -12.74 -17.92 -31.54
CA GLN A 8 -13.15 -16.67 -30.94
C GLN A 8 -14.63 -16.64 -30.50
N ALA A 9 -15.53 -17.25 -31.33
CA ALA A 9 -16.96 -17.34 -31.04
C ALA A 9 -17.29 -18.25 -29.84
N ILE A 10 -16.43 -19.23 -29.53
CA ILE A 10 -16.62 -20.17 -28.40
C ILE A 10 -15.69 -19.86 -27.21
N GLY A 11 -15.02 -18.70 -27.22
CA GLY A 11 -14.17 -18.25 -26.11
C GLY A 11 -12.86 -19.04 -25.95
N VAL A 12 -12.43 -19.79 -26.97
CA VAL A 12 -11.11 -20.45 -26.97
C VAL A 12 -10.08 -19.48 -27.50
N ASN A 13 -9.35 -18.86 -26.60
CA ASN A 13 -8.19 -18.03 -26.97
C ASN A 13 -7.09 -18.92 -27.56
N GLN A 14 -6.63 -18.59 -28.76
CA GLN A 14 -5.45 -19.25 -29.34
C GLN A 14 -4.17 -18.63 -28.75
N PRO A 15 -3.09 -19.44 -28.63
CA PRO A 15 -1.79 -18.90 -28.27
C PRO A 15 -1.36 -17.82 -29.26
N PRO A 16 -0.52 -16.85 -28.83
CA PRO A 16 0.02 -15.82 -29.69
C PRO A 16 0.71 -16.45 -30.92
N GLU A 17 0.59 -15.80 -32.08
CA GLU A 17 1.16 -16.29 -33.34
C GLU A 17 2.70 -16.38 -33.20
N GLY A 18 3.26 -17.53 -33.60
CA GLY A 18 4.71 -17.78 -33.50
C GLY A 18 5.21 -18.27 -32.15
N VAL A 19 4.34 -18.49 -31.14
CA VAL A 19 4.72 -19.05 -29.85
C VAL A 19 4.38 -20.54 -29.78
N ASP A 20 5.41 -21.38 -29.55
CA ASP A 20 5.24 -22.83 -29.37
C ASP A 20 5.05 -23.19 -27.90
N PHE A 21 3.82 -23.55 -27.54
CA PHE A 21 3.46 -24.02 -26.20
C PHE A 21 3.77 -25.50 -25.93
N SER A 22 4.33 -26.23 -26.90
CA SER A 22 4.60 -27.67 -26.74
C SER A 22 5.55 -27.96 -25.59
N ALA A 23 6.49 -27.06 -25.30
CA ALA A 23 7.41 -27.19 -24.17
C ALA A 23 6.68 -27.11 -22.81
N VAL A 24 5.66 -26.25 -22.71
CA VAL A 24 4.84 -26.11 -21.49
C VAL A 24 4.09 -27.42 -21.22
N TRP A 25 3.47 -28.01 -22.26
CA TRP A 25 2.74 -29.26 -22.12
C TRP A 25 3.63 -30.45 -21.80
N LYS A 26 4.81 -30.52 -22.40
CA LYS A 26 5.83 -31.55 -22.06
C LYS A 26 6.30 -31.43 -20.61
N ALA A 27 6.52 -30.19 -20.14
CA ALA A 27 6.88 -29.96 -18.74
C ALA A 27 5.75 -30.38 -17.78
N TRP A 28 4.50 -30.06 -18.15
CA TRP A 28 3.31 -30.47 -17.38
C TRP A 28 3.21 -32.00 -17.25
N GLU A 29 3.27 -32.72 -18.37
CA GLU A 29 3.25 -34.19 -18.41
C GLU A 29 4.41 -34.79 -17.58
N ALA A 30 5.62 -34.24 -17.72
CA ALA A 30 6.78 -34.71 -16.96
C ALA A 30 6.61 -34.52 -15.43
N MET A 31 5.97 -33.42 -15.02
CA MET A 31 5.62 -33.21 -13.61
C MET A 31 4.58 -34.21 -13.12
N ASP A 32 3.54 -34.49 -13.91
CA ASP A 32 2.51 -35.45 -13.55
C ASP A 32 3.04 -36.88 -13.45
N GLU A 33 3.96 -37.27 -14.36
CA GLU A 33 4.50 -38.62 -14.41
C GLU A 33 5.64 -38.86 -13.41
N LYS A 34 6.47 -37.83 -13.11
CA LYS A 34 7.76 -38.04 -12.46
C LYS A 34 7.89 -37.36 -11.10
N PHE A 35 6.98 -36.42 -10.75
CA PHE A 35 7.11 -35.73 -9.49
C PHE A 35 6.79 -36.64 -8.30
N VAL A 36 7.77 -36.81 -7.44
CA VAL A 36 7.61 -37.48 -6.15
C VAL A 36 7.76 -36.43 -5.06
N PRO A 37 6.70 -36.14 -4.29
CA PRO A 37 6.84 -35.23 -3.16
C PRO A 37 7.92 -35.72 -2.21
N ALA A 38 8.84 -34.86 -1.79
CA ALA A 38 9.75 -35.21 -0.72
C ALA A 38 8.92 -35.63 0.50
N SER A 39 9.22 -36.80 1.09
CA SER A 39 8.60 -37.18 2.34
C SER A 39 8.94 -36.09 3.37
N VAL A 40 7.96 -35.31 3.75
CA VAL A 40 8.12 -34.35 4.86
C VAL A 40 8.18 -35.22 6.10
N ALA A 41 9.38 -35.69 6.46
CA ALA A 41 9.63 -36.07 7.85
C ALA A 41 9.17 -34.86 8.65
N SER A 42 8.40 -35.09 9.71
CA SER A 42 7.74 -34.11 10.58
C SER A 42 8.74 -33.17 11.28
N THR A 43 9.63 -32.59 10.52
CA THR A 43 10.35 -31.38 10.88
C THR A 43 9.46 -30.24 10.43
N THR A 44 9.04 -29.43 11.37
CA THR A 44 8.38 -28.15 11.24
C THR A 44 9.14 -27.23 10.28
N ALA A 45 9.23 -27.63 9.01
CA ALA A 45 9.69 -26.77 7.96
C ALA A 45 8.57 -25.76 7.74
N SER A 46 8.78 -24.56 8.23
CA SER A 46 8.02 -23.38 7.91
C SER A 46 7.98 -23.26 6.38
N SER A 47 6.93 -23.79 5.74
CA SER A 47 6.64 -23.44 4.38
C SER A 47 6.15 -21.99 4.43
N SER A 48 7.03 -21.07 4.10
CA SER A 48 6.74 -19.65 3.92
C SER A 48 5.88 -19.40 2.68
N GLU A 49 5.41 -20.42 2.02
CA GLU A 49 4.55 -20.26 0.86
C GLU A 49 3.14 -19.82 1.29
N PRO A 50 2.60 -18.77 0.65
CA PRO A 50 1.21 -18.37 0.86
C PRO A 50 0.31 -19.58 0.60
N VAL A 51 -0.73 -19.77 1.43
CA VAL A 51 -1.74 -20.81 1.22
C VAL A 51 -2.56 -20.42 -0.01
N ILE A 52 -2.07 -20.80 -1.19
CA ILE A 52 -2.82 -20.63 -2.43
C ILE A 52 -3.96 -21.65 -2.39
N GLU A 53 -5.19 -21.19 -2.19
CA GLU A 53 -6.37 -22.04 -2.27
C GLU A 53 -6.57 -22.50 -3.71
N GLY A 54 -6.76 -23.79 -3.96
CA GLY A 54 -6.98 -24.37 -5.28
C GLY A 54 -6.46 -25.79 -5.39
N THR A 55 -6.90 -26.48 -6.45
CA THR A 55 -6.37 -27.83 -6.77
C THR A 55 -4.89 -27.73 -7.18
N PRO A 56 -4.14 -28.84 -7.11
CA PRO A 56 -2.74 -28.85 -7.56
C PRO A 56 -2.59 -28.34 -9.02
N GLU A 57 -3.53 -28.69 -9.90
CA GLU A 57 -3.55 -28.24 -11.30
C GLU A 57 -3.78 -26.75 -11.39
N GLN A 58 -4.71 -26.23 -10.60
CA GLN A 58 -5.00 -24.78 -10.56
C GLN A 58 -3.79 -23.99 -10.07
N LYS A 59 -3.09 -24.47 -9.06
CA LYS A 59 -1.84 -23.86 -8.57
C LYS A 59 -0.76 -23.80 -9.64
N ARG A 60 -0.63 -24.84 -10.47
CA ARG A 60 0.30 -24.84 -11.61
C ARG A 60 -0.08 -23.78 -12.65
N VAL A 61 -1.36 -23.65 -12.98
CA VAL A 61 -1.83 -22.61 -13.91
C VAL A 61 -1.49 -21.21 -13.38
N TRP A 62 -1.74 -20.98 -12.10
CA TRP A 62 -1.39 -19.69 -11.47
C TRP A 62 0.12 -19.45 -11.45
N GLY A 63 0.91 -20.49 -11.15
CA GLY A 63 2.38 -20.40 -11.23
C GLY A 63 2.90 -20.08 -12.63
N MET A 64 2.26 -20.58 -13.69
CA MET A 64 2.60 -20.19 -15.07
C MET A 64 2.29 -18.72 -15.35
N ILE A 65 1.12 -18.21 -14.91
CA ILE A 65 0.76 -16.80 -15.08
C ILE A 65 1.72 -15.91 -14.29
N GLN A 66 2.04 -16.29 -13.06
CA GLN A 66 3.01 -15.60 -12.22
C GLN A 66 4.39 -15.53 -12.89
N GLY A 67 4.90 -16.67 -13.39
CA GLY A 67 6.17 -16.70 -14.10
C GLY A 67 6.20 -15.86 -15.38
N MET A 68 5.08 -15.77 -16.11
CA MET A 68 4.97 -14.84 -17.25
C MET A 68 5.07 -13.39 -16.79
N ALA A 69 4.38 -13.01 -15.72
CA ALA A 69 4.45 -11.65 -15.17
C ALA A 69 5.89 -11.31 -14.73
N GLU A 70 6.54 -12.21 -13.99
CA GLU A 70 7.91 -12.05 -13.51
C GLU A 70 8.95 -11.93 -14.64
N SER A 71 8.70 -12.56 -15.80
CA SER A 71 9.59 -12.49 -16.97
C SER A 71 9.73 -11.08 -17.55
N LEU A 72 8.81 -10.15 -17.21
CA LEU A 72 8.89 -8.75 -17.61
C LEU A 72 9.95 -7.96 -16.81
N GLY A 73 10.43 -8.50 -15.68
CA GLY A 73 11.41 -7.83 -14.81
C GLY A 73 10.88 -6.57 -14.11
N ASP A 74 9.57 -6.37 -14.08
CA ASP A 74 8.93 -5.25 -13.40
C ASP A 74 8.37 -5.71 -12.05
N PRO A 75 8.85 -5.17 -10.90
CA PRO A 75 8.42 -5.59 -9.59
C PRO A 75 6.98 -5.20 -9.26
N TYR A 76 6.36 -4.35 -10.07
CA TYR A 76 4.97 -3.89 -9.88
C TYR A 76 3.96 -4.66 -10.74
N THR A 77 4.45 -5.50 -11.68
CA THR A 77 3.63 -6.39 -12.51
C THR A 77 3.61 -7.78 -11.92
N PHE A 78 2.46 -8.21 -11.41
CA PHE A 78 2.30 -9.53 -10.79
C PHE A 78 0.86 -10.04 -10.86
N PHE A 79 0.72 -11.35 -10.77
CA PHE A 79 -0.57 -12.02 -10.73
C PHE A 79 -1.12 -12.04 -9.31
N LEU A 80 -2.42 -11.82 -9.16
CA LEU A 80 -3.16 -11.88 -7.90
C LEU A 80 -4.06 -13.12 -7.90
N PRO A 81 -3.69 -14.21 -7.21
CA PRO A 81 -4.58 -15.32 -6.91
C PRO A 81 -5.74 -14.87 -5.99
N PRO A 82 -6.79 -15.70 -5.79
CA PRO A 82 -8.02 -15.25 -5.12
C PRO A 82 -7.84 -14.61 -3.75
N VAL A 83 -6.96 -15.17 -2.92
CA VAL A 83 -6.70 -14.64 -1.57
C VAL A 83 -6.02 -13.26 -1.65
N GLU A 84 -5.01 -13.13 -2.51
CA GLU A 84 -4.27 -11.88 -2.69
C GLU A 84 -5.11 -10.82 -3.39
N GLN A 85 -5.96 -11.21 -4.35
CA GLN A 85 -6.96 -10.34 -4.97
C GLN A 85 -7.86 -9.70 -3.90
N LYS A 86 -8.43 -10.53 -3.02
CA LYS A 86 -9.30 -10.05 -1.96
C LYS A 86 -8.58 -9.11 -0.99
N GLN A 87 -7.35 -9.46 -0.60
CA GLN A 87 -6.54 -8.60 0.28
C GLN A 87 -6.24 -7.25 -0.38
N PHE A 88 -5.90 -7.27 -1.67
CA PHE A 88 -5.64 -6.05 -2.43
C PHE A 88 -6.88 -5.15 -2.50
N GLU A 89 -8.08 -5.70 -2.69
CA GLU A 89 -9.34 -4.97 -2.66
C GLU A 89 -9.65 -4.38 -1.28
N GLU A 90 -9.40 -5.15 -0.21
CA GLU A 90 -9.53 -4.68 1.18
C GLU A 90 -8.56 -3.53 1.46
N ASP A 91 -7.30 -3.64 1.06
CA ASP A 91 -6.29 -2.58 1.25
C ASP A 91 -6.66 -1.29 0.50
N LEU A 92 -7.23 -1.39 -0.71
CA LEU A 92 -7.73 -0.24 -1.47
C LEU A 92 -8.95 0.44 -0.84
N SER A 93 -9.81 -0.35 -0.18
CA SER A 93 -10.99 0.20 0.50
C SER A 93 -10.65 0.94 1.79
N GLY A 94 -9.45 0.73 2.34
CA GLY A 94 -9.04 1.23 3.66
C GLY A 94 -9.68 0.45 4.83
N GLU A 95 -10.39 -0.62 4.53
CA GLU A 95 -10.99 -1.53 5.48
C GLU A 95 -10.33 -2.92 5.33
N PHE A 96 -9.77 -3.45 6.37
CA PHE A 96 -9.26 -4.81 6.34
C PHE A 96 -9.76 -5.63 7.54
N THR A 97 -9.88 -6.92 7.34
CA THR A 97 -10.28 -7.83 8.40
C THR A 97 -9.06 -8.43 9.09
N GLY A 98 -8.99 -8.27 10.41
CA GLY A 98 -7.84 -8.72 11.18
C GLY A 98 -7.95 -8.41 12.66
N VAL A 99 -6.82 -8.27 13.30
CA VAL A 99 -6.74 -8.00 14.75
C VAL A 99 -6.43 -6.54 15.10
N GLY A 100 -5.90 -5.76 14.15
CA GLY A 100 -5.58 -4.33 14.37
C GLY A 100 -4.33 -4.13 15.21
N MET A 101 -3.19 -4.55 14.72
CA MET A 101 -1.87 -4.27 15.29
C MET A 101 -0.82 -4.12 14.19
N GLU A 102 0.16 -3.30 14.43
CA GLU A 102 1.35 -3.17 13.62
C GLU A 102 2.41 -4.18 14.10
N ILE A 103 3.05 -4.88 13.16
CA ILE A 103 4.08 -5.87 13.45
C ILE A 103 5.32 -5.61 12.59
N ALA A 104 6.48 -5.97 13.11
CA ALA A 104 7.75 -5.94 12.40
C ALA A 104 8.61 -7.14 12.78
N VAL A 105 9.58 -7.48 11.94
CA VAL A 105 10.63 -8.43 12.30
C VAL A 105 11.79 -7.62 12.92
N ARG A 106 12.10 -7.89 14.18
CA ARG A 106 13.22 -7.31 14.93
C ARG A 106 14.08 -8.43 15.50
N ASP A 107 15.38 -8.40 15.25
CA ASP A 107 16.30 -9.46 15.68
C ASP A 107 15.77 -10.87 15.30
N GLU A 108 15.31 -11.02 14.06
CA GLU A 108 14.73 -12.26 13.53
C GLU A 108 13.44 -12.73 14.23
N VAL A 109 12.84 -11.91 15.09
CA VAL A 109 11.62 -12.24 15.83
C VAL A 109 10.47 -11.32 15.44
N LEU A 110 9.31 -11.92 15.14
CA LEU A 110 8.08 -11.19 14.88
C LEU A 110 7.65 -10.44 16.14
N THR A 111 7.66 -9.12 16.09
CA THR A 111 7.43 -8.25 17.25
C THR A 111 6.28 -7.29 16.98
N VAL A 112 5.39 -7.10 17.93
CA VAL A 112 4.34 -6.09 17.88
C VAL A 112 4.97 -4.71 18.08
N VAL A 113 4.84 -3.85 17.08
CA VAL A 113 5.24 -2.44 17.15
C VAL A 113 4.25 -1.68 18.02
N SER A 114 2.96 -1.81 17.68
CA SER A 114 1.86 -1.19 18.44
C SER A 114 0.52 -1.88 18.13
N PRO A 115 -0.34 -2.15 19.12
CA PRO A 115 -1.74 -2.38 18.85
C PRO A 115 -2.41 -1.05 18.47
N LEU A 116 -3.32 -1.07 17.50
CA LEU A 116 -4.09 0.09 17.09
C LEU A 116 -5.21 0.36 18.10
N LYS A 117 -5.44 1.63 18.39
CA LYS A 117 -6.45 2.05 19.37
C LYS A 117 -7.85 1.59 18.99
N GLY A 118 -8.59 1.06 19.94
CA GLY A 118 -9.97 0.59 19.74
C GLY A 118 -10.11 -0.75 18.99
N THR A 119 -9.00 -1.44 18.71
CA THR A 119 -9.01 -2.69 17.93
C THR A 119 -9.11 -3.96 18.78
N PRO A 120 -9.39 -5.12 18.17
CA PRO A 120 -9.39 -6.39 18.87
C PRO A 120 -8.08 -6.73 19.58
N ALA A 121 -6.93 -6.42 18.96
CA ALA A 121 -5.62 -6.67 19.59
C ALA A 121 -5.44 -5.88 20.89
N GLU A 122 -5.78 -4.59 20.89
CA GLU A 122 -5.71 -3.76 22.10
C GLU A 122 -6.66 -4.30 23.18
N ARG A 123 -7.92 -4.61 22.81
CA ARG A 123 -8.90 -5.17 23.76
C ARG A 123 -8.47 -6.52 24.33
N ALA A 124 -7.75 -7.34 23.55
CA ALA A 124 -7.19 -8.60 24.01
C ALA A 124 -5.93 -8.44 24.90
N GLY A 125 -5.47 -7.20 25.10
CA GLY A 125 -4.33 -6.90 25.96
C GLY A 125 -2.95 -7.10 25.30
N VAL A 126 -2.89 -7.11 23.97
CA VAL A 126 -1.64 -7.05 23.21
C VAL A 126 -0.97 -5.70 23.49
N LYS A 127 0.36 -5.69 23.60
CA LYS A 127 1.16 -4.48 23.88
C LYS A 127 2.33 -4.35 22.93
N ALA A 128 2.79 -3.12 22.76
CA ALA A 128 4.05 -2.85 22.07
C ALA A 128 5.20 -3.64 22.71
N GLY A 129 6.08 -4.20 21.90
CA GLY A 129 7.20 -5.04 22.33
C GLY A 129 6.86 -6.52 22.57
N ASP A 130 5.59 -6.94 22.47
CA ASP A 130 5.23 -8.35 22.52
C ASP A 130 5.89 -9.11 21.36
N LYS A 131 6.52 -10.23 21.66
CA LYS A 131 7.14 -11.12 20.66
C LYS A 131 6.17 -12.24 20.34
N VAL A 132 5.74 -12.36 19.08
CA VAL A 132 4.83 -13.40 18.61
C VAL A 132 5.68 -14.59 18.18
N ILE A 133 5.61 -15.70 18.91
CA ILE A 133 6.42 -16.91 18.64
C ILE A 133 5.64 -18.01 17.92
N GLN A 134 4.29 -17.97 17.96
CA GLN A 134 3.43 -18.84 17.16
C GLN A 134 2.14 -18.11 16.76
N ILE A 135 1.59 -18.48 15.61
CA ILE A 135 0.27 -18.08 15.10
C ILE A 135 -0.53 -19.35 14.82
N ASN A 136 -1.63 -19.57 15.53
CA ASN A 136 -2.45 -20.80 15.45
C ASN A 136 -1.61 -22.09 15.58
N GLY A 137 -0.64 -22.11 16.50
CA GLY A 137 0.26 -23.24 16.74
C GLY A 137 1.44 -23.38 15.76
N VAL A 138 1.51 -22.56 14.69
CA VAL A 138 2.62 -22.55 13.75
C VAL A 138 3.70 -21.58 14.23
N SER A 139 4.97 -22.06 14.28
CA SER A 139 6.11 -21.23 14.68
C SER A 139 6.33 -20.04 13.73
N THR A 140 6.68 -18.89 14.30
CA THR A 140 7.02 -17.67 13.53
C THR A 140 8.53 -17.52 13.29
N GLN A 141 9.34 -18.47 13.74
CA GLN A 141 10.78 -18.45 13.53
C GLN A 141 11.11 -18.53 12.03
N GLY A 142 11.86 -17.54 11.52
CA GLY A 142 12.20 -17.45 10.09
C GLY A 142 11.02 -17.09 9.17
N MET A 143 9.85 -16.76 9.74
CA MET A 143 8.68 -16.34 8.96
C MET A 143 8.85 -14.89 8.51
N ASP A 144 8.64 -14.64 7.22
CA ASP A 144 8.58 -13.28 6.70
C ASP A 144 7.30 -12.56 7.16
N ILE A 145 7.32 -11.22 7.09
CA ILE A 145 6.23 -10.39 7.60
C ILE A 145 4.92 -10.61 6.84
N THR A 146 4.99 -10.82 5.53
CA THR A 146 3.81 -11.01 4.67
C THR A 146 3.08 -12.30 5.04
N THR A 147 3.83 -13.38 5.20
CA THR A 147 3.30 -14.67 5.66
C THR A 147 2.67 -14.54 7.05
N ALA A 148 3.31 -13.81 7.98
CA ALA A 148 2.77 -13.59 9.31
C ALA A 148 1.45 -12.79 9.27
N VAL A 149 1.40 -11.71 8.48
CA VAL A 149 0.20 -10.89 8.27
C VAL A 149 -0.94 -11.75 7.71
N ASN A 150 -0.67 -12.56 6.69
CA ASN A 150 -1.67 -13.42 6.05
C ASN A 150 -2.25 -14.46 7.02
N ARG A 151 -1.45 -14.97 7.96
CA ARG A 151 -1.92 -15.91 8.99
C ARG A 151 -2.70 -15.22 10.11
N ILE A 152 -2.39 -13.97 10.41
CA ILE A 152 -3.08 -13.17 11.43
C ILE A 152 -4.39 -12.62 10.88
N ARG A 153 -4.44 -12.16 9.62
CA ARG A 153 -5.66 -11.74 8.92
C ARG A 153 -6.63 -12.93 8.77
N GLY A 154 -7.86 -12.66 8.41
CA GLY A 154 -8.91 -13.63 8.12
C GLY A 154 -10.29 -13.06 8.37
N ALA A 155 -11.34 -13.83 8.08
CA ALA A 155 -12.73 -13.37 8.13
C ALA A 155 -13.11 -12.80 9.51
N ALA A 156 -13.86 -11.70 9.52
CA ALA A 156 -14.39 -11.10 10.74
C ALA A 156 -15.22 -12.14 11.54
N GLY A 157 -15.11 -12.10 12.86
CA GLY A 157 -15.76 -13.05 13.78
C GLY A 157 -14.97 -14.34 13.99
N THR A 158 -13.93 -14.64 13.20
CA THR A 158 -13.05 -15.79 13.44
C THR A 158 -11.98 -15.47 14.50
N GLU A 159 -11.44 -16.48 15.17
CA GLU A 159 -10.42 -16.32 16.20
C GLU A 159 -9.02 -16.65 15.64
N VAL A 160 -8.01 -15.89 16.04
CA VAL A 160 -6.60 -16.27 15.91
C VAL A 160 -5.98 -16.38 17.29
N THR A 161 -5.19 -17.44 17.49
CA THR A 161 -4.42 -17.65 18.72
C THR A 161 -2.97 -17.22 18.47
N LEU A 162 -2.51 -16.22 19.21
CA LEU A 162 -1.15 -15.70 19.16
C LEU A 162 -0.40 -16.13 20.42
N ARG A 163 0.59 -17.00 20.27
CA ARG A 163 1.49 -17.36 21.38
C ARG A 163 2.57 -16.31 21.50
N MET A 164 2.59 -15.61 22.64
CA MET A 164 3.44 -14.43 22.84
C MET A 164 4.37 -14.57 24.03
N VAL A 165 5.48 -13.86 23.93
CA VAL A 165 6.43 -13.61 25.04
C VAL A 165 6.49 -12.11 25.27
N ARG A 166 6.42 -11.70 26.53
CA ARG A 166 6.53 -10.29 26.95
C ARG A 166 7.55 -10.17 28.08
N GLU A 167 8.24 -9.06 28.12
CA GLU A 167 9.12 -8.75 29.25
C GLU A 167 8.34 -8.82 30.59
N GLY A 168 8.90 -9.48 31.58
CA GLY A 168 8.25 -9.72 32.87
C GLY A 168 7.32 -10.95 32.91
N TRP A 169 7.13 -11.68 31.81
CA TRP A 169 6.45 -12.98 31.85
C TRP A 169 7.43 -14.12 32.07
N THR A 170 7.08 -15.04 32.94
CA THR A 170 7.89 -16.24 33.21
C THR A 170 7.72 -17.33 32.15
N GLU A 171 6.58 -17.33 31.47
CA GLU A 171 6.24 -18.32 30.43
C GLU A 171 5.50 -17.66 29.28
N PRO A 172 5.60 -18.21 28.04
CA PRO A 172 4.79 -17.78 26.91
C PRO A 172 3.29 -17.95 27.20
N ARG A 173 2.46 -17.02 26.71
CA ARG A 173 0.99 -17.08 26.87
C ARG A 173 0.29 -17.06 25.54
N ASP A 174 -0.83 -17.77 25.46
CA ASP A 174 -1.73 -17.75 24.31
C ASP A 174 -2.72 -16.61 24.50
N ILE A 175 -2.70 -15.66 23.57
CA ILE A 175 -3.67 -14.56 23.48
C ILE A 175 -4.60 -14.86 22.29
N LYS A 176 -5.88 -15.05 22.59
CA LYS A 176 -6.93 -15.26 21.60
C LYS A 176 -7.52 -13.93 21.20
N VAL A 177 -7.52 -13.65 19.91
CA VAL A 177 -8.03 -12.40 19.35
C VAL A 177 -9.09 -12.71 18.30
N THR A 178 -10.32 -12.22 18.54
CA THR A 178 -11.39 -12.33 17.54
C THR A 178 -11.17 -11.26 16.48
N ARG A 179 -11.02 -11.68 15.22
CA ARG A 179 -10.85 -10.78 14.10
C ARG A 179 -12.08 -9.91 13.90
N ALA A 180 -11.89 -8.68 13.51
CA ALA A 180 -12.95 -7.75 13.17
C ALA A 180 -12.58 -6.94 11.92
N VAL A 181 -13.52 -6.21 11.35
CA VAL A 181 -13.23 -5.16 10.41
C VAL A 181 -12.47 -4.06 11.15
N ILE A 182 -11.29 -3.72 10.67
CA ILE A 182 -10.42 -2.68 11.20
C ILE A 182 -10.54 -1.48 10.28
N ASN A 183 -11.15 -0.42 10.78
CA ASN A 183 -11.20 0.85 10.09
C ASN A 183 -9.99 1.67 10.55
N LEU A 184 -9.04 1.88 9.67
CA LEU A 184 -7.96 2.82 9.94
C LEU A 184 -8.48 4.24 9.73
N PRO A 185 -8.09 5.22 10.57
CA PRO A 185 -8.37 6.61 10.27
C PRO A 185 -7.72 6.95 8.92
N ILE A 186 -8.53 7.48 8.00
CA ILE A 186 -8.06 7.92 6.68
C ILE A 186 -7.46 9.32 6.80
N ILE A 187 -8.05 10.15 7.67
CA ILE A 187 -7.61 11.51 7.96
C ILE A 187 -7.75 11.78 9.45
N ASP A 188 -6.69 12.31 10.02
CA ASP A 188 -6.73 13.02 11.31
C ASP A 188 -6.48 14.50 11.07
N ASN A 189 -7.09 15.37 11.89
CA ASN A 189 -6.83 16.79 11.80
C ASN A 189 -6.95 17.47 13.16
N GLU A 190 -6.14 18.51 13.36
CA GLU A 190 -6.16 19.30 14.62
C GLU A 190 -5.68 20.73 14.41
N LEU A 191 -6.21 21.64 15.22
CA LEU A 191 -5.66 22.97 15.42
C LEU A 191 -4.68 22.91 16.59
N ARG A 192 -3.40 23.11 16.32
CA ARG A 192 -2.34 23.16 17.32
C ARG A 192 -2.44 24.44 18.20
N PRO A 193 -1.90 24.42 19.42
CA PRO A 193 -1.90 25.59 20.31
C PRO A 193 -1.19 26.83 19.73
N ASP A 194 -0.22 26.62 18.78
CA ASP A 194 0.49 27.69 18.09
C ASP A 194 -0.31 28.28 16.88
N GLY A 195 -1.55 27.81 16.68
CA GLY A 195 -2.45 28.29 15.64
C GLY A 195 -2.15 27.74 14.25
N ILE A 196 -1.32 26.71 14.14
CA ILE A 196 -1.07 25.97 12.88
C ILE A 196 -2.06 24.81 12.83
N TYR A 197 -2.73 24.65 11.68
CA TYR A 197 -3.62 23.53 11.45
C TYR A 197 -2.87 22.37 10.81
N VAL A 198 -3.09 21.16 11.30
CA VAL A 198 -2.47 19.93 10.79
C VAL A 198 -3.55 19.02 10.22
N ILE A 199 -3.34 18.52 9.01
CA ILE A 199 -4.12 17.45 8.40
C ILE A 199 -3.16 16.32 8.10
N ALA A 200 -3.33 15.17 8.76
CA ALA A 200 -2.61 13.94 8.46
C ALA A 200 -3.49 13.05 7.58
N LEU A 201 -3.08 12.82 6.35
CA LEU A 201 -3.76 11.94 5.39
C LEU A 201 -3.01 10.63 5.31
N HIS A 202 -3.66 9.54 5.70
CA HIS A 202 -3.03 8.21 5.80
C HIS A 202 -3.22 7.33 4.57
N ASN A 203 -4.27 7.59 3.75
CA ASN A 203 -4.51 6.84 2.51
C ASN A 203 -5.44 7.62 1.56
N PHE A 204 -5.28 7.39 0.24
CA PHE A 204 -6.14 7.94 -0.80
C PHE A 204 -7.24 6.95 -1.18
N THR A 205 -8.20 6.74 -0.28
CA THR A 205 -9.36 5.87 -0.49
C THR A 205 -10.47 6.57 -1.29
N ALA A 206 -11.50 5.82 -1.70
CA ALA A 206 -12.63 6.38 -2.46
C ALA A 206 -13.39 7.49 -1.71
N ASN A 207 -13.44 7.45 -0.37
CA ASN A 207 -14.10 8.45 0.46
C ASN A 207 -13.14 9.54 1.01
N SER A 208 -11.82 9.39 0.79
CA SER A 208 -10.83 10.36 1.28
C SER A 208 -11.04 11.79 0.75
N PRO A 209 -11.50 12.04 -0.50
CA PRO A 209 -11.81 13.40 -0.97
C PRO A 209 -12.89 14.09 -0.14
N GLN A 210 -13.92 13.34 0.29
CA GLN A 210 -14.97 13.87 1.13
C GLN A 210 -14.43 14.23 2.53
N LEU A 211 -13.66 13.34 3.13
CA LEU A 211 -13.05 13.55 4.45
C LEU A 211 -12.04 14.71 4.43
N PHE A 212 -11.28 14.83 3.34
CA PHE A 212 -10.33 15.93 3.14
C PHE A 212 -11.06 17.28 3.02
N ARG A 213 -12.17 17.33 2.28
CA ARG A 213 -13.02 18.51 2.22
C ARG A 213 -13.55 18.92 3.59
N ASP A 214 -13.97 17.96 4.42
CA ASP A 214 -14.46 18.24 5.76
C ASP A 214 -13.35 18.73 6.69
N ALA A 215 -12.12 18.19 6.56
CA ALA A 215 -10.93 18.69 7.26
C ALA A 215 -10.55 20.11 6.81
N LEU A 216 -10.61 20.40 5.50
CA LEU A 216 -10.38 21.76 4.97
C LEU A 216 -11.44 22.75 5.45
N ARG A 217 -12.71 22.33 5.58
CA ARG A 217 -13.75 23.18 6.18
C ARG A 217 -13.40 23.51 7.62
N ALA A 218 -13.02 22.54 8.44
CA ALA A 218 -12.60 22.77 9.81
C ALA A 218 -11.34 23.67 9.89
N PHE A 219 -10.41 23.53 8.94
CA PHE A 219 -9.28 24.45 8.80
C PHE A 219 -9.73 25.89 8.58
N VAL A 220 -10.63 26.14 7.62
CA VAL A 220 -11.17 27.47 7.34
C VAL A 220 -11.93 28.02 8.54
N GLU A 221 -12.76 27.24 9.19
CA GLU A 221 -13.51 27.61 10.39
C GLU A 221 -12.61 27.93 11.59
N SER A 222 -11.41 27.34 11.65
CA SER A 222 -10.41 27.65 12.69
C SER A 222 -9.84 29.06 12.60
N GLY A 223 -9.98 29.74 11.45
CA GLY A 223 -9.40 31.03 11.17
C GLY A 223 -7.88 30.99 10.91
N SER A 224 -7.24 29.82 10.91
CA SER A 224 -5.83 29.69 10.56
C SER A 224 -5.60 29.90 9.08
N THR A 225 -4.45 30.45 8.71
CA THR A 225 -3.92 30.52 7.34
C THR A 225 -2.68 29.66 7.13
N ARG A 226 -2.32 28.86 8.16
CA ARG A 226 -1.12 28.04 8.20
C ARG A 226 -1.50 26.57 8.28
N LEU A 227 -1.10 25.80 7.26
CA LEU A 227 -1.48 24.40 7.11
C LEU A 227 -0.24 23.51 7.00
N ILE A 228 -0.19 22.44 7.78
CA ILE A 228 0.70 21.31 7.56
C ILE A 228 -0.14 20.14 7.02
N LEU A 229 0.23 19.63 5.84
CA LEU A 229 -0.31 18.39 5.32
C LEU A 229 0.71 17.28 5.56
N ASP A 230 0.38 16.33 6.43
CA ASP A 230 1.25 15.20 6.74
C ASP A 230 0.89 14.01 5.85
N LEU A 231 1.80 13.65 4.92
CA LEU A 231 1.70 12.50 4.02
C LEU A 231 2.70 11.41 4.38
N ARG A 232 3.37 11.50 5.51
CA ARG A 232 4.32 10.47 5.96
C ARG A 232 3.60 9.13 6.17
N GLY A 233 4.24 8.05 5.74
CA GLY A 233 3.69 6.70 5.82
C GLY A 233 2.46 6.46 4.92
N ASN A 234 2.08 7.40 4.06
CA ASN A 234 0.92 7.26 3.17
C ASN A 234 1.31 6.58 1.85
N PRO A 235 0.91 5.31 1.60
CA PRO A 235 1.31 4.54 0.42
C PRO A 235 0.63 5.00 -0.88
N GLY A 236 -0.27 6.00 -0.81
CA GLY A 236 -1.06 6.48 -1.94
C GLY A 236 -2.47 5.93 -1.96
N GLY A 237 -2.93 5.51 -3.13
CA GLY A 237 -4.28 5.01 -3.39
C GLY A 237 -4.84 5.53 -4.71
N TYR A 238 -6.11 5.96 -4.73
CA TYR A 238 -6.78 6.39 -5.95
C TYR A 238 -6.20 7.69 -6.51
N LEU A 239 -5.87 7.68 -7.81
CA LEU A 239 -5.41 8.83 -8.56
C LEU A 239 -6.40 10.01 -8.48
N GLU A 240 -7.68 9.71 -8.73
CA GLU A 240 -8.74 10.72 -8.75
C GLU A 240 -8.85 11.45 -7.42
N ALA A 241 -8.54 10.78 -6.32
CA ALA A 241 -8.52 11.40 -4.99
C ALA A 241 -7.39 12.44 -4.88
N SER A 242 -6.18 12.13 -5.38
CA SER A 242 -5.07 13.08 -5.35
C SER A 242 -5.32 14.30 -6.25
N VAL A 243 -5.91 14.09 -7.43
CA VAL A 243 -6.29 15.17 -8.36
C VAL A 243 -7.38 16.05 -7.74
N ASP A 244 -8.38 15.45 -7.09
CA ASP A 244 -9.43 16.20 -6.40
C ASP A 244 -8.87 17.03 -5.24
N MET A 245 -7.99 16.46 -4.42
CA MET A 245 -7.34 17.17 -3.31
C MET A 245 -6.43 18.30 -3.81
N ALA A 246 -5.64 18.07 -4.88
CA ALA A 246 -4.84 19.14 -5.50
C ALA A 246 -5.72 20.29 -6.02
N SER A 247 -6.95 19.99 -6.45
CA SER A 247 -7.90 20.98 -7.00
C SER A 247 -8.37 22.02 -6.00
N TRP A 248 -8.21 21.78 -4.70
CA TRP A 248 -8.50 22.78 -3.65
C TRP A 248 -7.49 23.93 -3.64
N PHE A 249 -6.26 23.69 -4.10
CA PHE A 249 -5.14 24.59 -4.02
C PHE A 249 -4.72 25.16 -5.40
N LEU A 250 -5.03 24.44 -6.47
CA LEU A 250 -4.62 24.81 -7.82
C LEU A 250 -5.76 25.43 -8.63
N PRO A 251 -5.49 26.44 -9.45
CA PRO A 251 -6.46 26.97 -10.42
C PRO A 251 -6.95 25.90 -11.40
N THR A 252 -8.14 26.10 -11.97
CA THR A 252 -8.72 25.23 -12.97
C THR A 252 -7.77 24.99 -14.15
N GLY A 253 -7.68 23.73 -14.59
CA GLY A 253 -6.95 23.34 -15.81
C GLY A 253 -5.45 23.15 -15.63
N ARG A 254 -4.87 23.38 -14.44
CA ARG A 254 -3.49 23.05 -14.17
C ARG A 254 -3.27 21.54 -14.21
N VAL A 255 -2.23 21.09 -14.89
CA VAL A 255 -1.86 19.67 -14.91
C VAL A 255 -1.40 19.28 -13.51
N VAL A 256 -2.02 18.26 -12.94
CA VAL A 256 -1.61 17.65 -11.65
C VAL A 256 -0.59 16.54 -11.92
N VAL A 257 -0.87 15.70 -12.91
CA VAL A 257 -0.01 14.62 -13.35
C VAL A 257 -0.42 14.19 -14.76
N THR A 258 0.52 13.61 -15.51
CA THR A 258 0.27 13.03 -16.83
C THR A 258 0.58 11.54 -16.81
N GLU A 259 -0.31 10.72 -17.37
CA GLU A 259 -0.02 9.33 -17.71
C GLU A 259 0.69 9.26 -19.05
N ASP A 260 1.95 8.82 -19.03
CA ASP A 260 2.74 8.58 -20.23
C ASP A 260 2.73 7.09 -20.57
N TYR A 261 2.04 6.74 -21.63
CA TYR A 261 1.91 5.37 -22.12
C TYR A 261 3.06 4.94 -23.04
N ALA A 262 4.17 5.66 -23.05
CA ALA A 262 5.37 5.36 -23.83
C ALA A 262 5.11 5.16 -25.35
N GLY A 263 4.13 5.86 -25.89
CA GLY A 263 3.76 5.79 -27.31
C GLY A 263 2.80 4.66 -27.70
N HIS A 264 2.37 3.82 -26.75
CA HIS A 264 1.35 2.79 -27.00
C HIS A 264 -0.03 3.41 -27.22
N GLN A 265 -0.28 4.54 -26.59
CA GLN A 265 -1.48 5.39 -26.80
C GLN A 265 -1.14 6.86 -26.47
N ALA A 266 -2.11 7.75 -26.70
CA ALA A 266 -1.94 9.16 -26.35
C ALA A 266 -1.82 9.34 -24.83
N ASN A 267 -0.95 10.23 -24.40
CA ASN A 267 -0.81 10.60 -22.99
C ASN A 267 -2.09 11.23 -22.46
N VAL A 268 -2.39 11.05 -21.18
CA VAL A 268 -3.58 11.57 -20.52
C VAL A 268 -3.16 12.54 -19.41
N ASP A 269 -3.56 13.80 -19.55
CA ASP A 269 -3.36 14.82 -18.52
C ASP A 269 -4.51 14.81 -17.53
N HIS A 270 -4.19 14.65 -16.26
CA HIS A 270 -5.13 14.84 -15.16
C HIS A 270 -5.01 16.27 -14.64
N ARG A 271 -6.10 17.03 -14.78
CA ARG A 271 -6.08 18.46 -14.52
C ARG A 271 -6.92 18.84 -13.32
N SER A 272 -6.46 19.87 -12.60
CA SER A 272 -7.18 20.47 -11.48
C SER A 272 -8.55 21.01 -11.92
N LYS A 273 -9.56 20.77 -11.08
CA LYS A 273 -10.92 21.31 -11.19
C LYS A 273 -11.00 22.79 -10.76
N GLY A 274 -10.11 23.21 -9.86
CA GLY A 274 -9.97 24.58 -9.38
C GLY A 274 -11.15 25.03 -8.52
N TYR A 275 -11.17 24.63 -7.25
CA TYR A 275 -12.25 25.03 -6.33
C TYR A 275 -12.11 26.47 -5.81
N ASN A 276 -10.92 27.10 -5.97
CA ASN A 276 -10.64 28.52 -5.68
C ASN A 276 -11.01 28.93 -4.24
N VAL A 277 -10.75 28.08 -3.26
CA VAL A 277 -11.08 28.34 -1.85
C VAL A 277 -9.98 29.13 -1.16
N PHE A 278 -8.73 28.88 -1.51
CA PHE A 278 -7.57 29.48 -0.88
C PHE A 278 -6.97 30.58 -1.76
N ASN A 279 -6.36 31.56 -1.11
CA ASN A 279 -5.71 32.70 -1.72
C ASN A 279 -4.23 32.77 -1.31
N GLU A 280 -3.53 33.80 -1.70
CA GLU A 280 -2.12 34.07 -1.43
C GLU A 280 -1.72 34.15 0.07
N ASN A 281 -2.70 34.19 0.98
CA ASN A 281 -2.41 34.20 2.42
C ASN A 281 -2.21 32.78 2.99
N LEU A 282 -2.55 31.74 2.23
CA LEU A 282 -2.29 30.36 2.64
C LEU A 282 -0.77 30.13 2.68
N ARG A 283 -0.27 29.69 3.83
CA ARG A 283 1.09 29.18 3.99
C ARG A 283 0.99 27.69 4.27
N MET A 284 1.64 26.88 3.43
CA MET A 284 1.51 25.43 3.48
C MET A 284 2.86 24.73 3.46
N VAL A 285 3.01 23.71 4.30
CA VAL A 285 4.14 22.77 4.28
C VAL A 285 3.58 21.36 4.16
N ILE A 286 4.24 20.51 3.41
CA ILE A 286 3.90 19.09 3.28
C ILE A 286 5.04 18.26 3.89
N LEU A 287 4.68 17.37 4.83
CA LEU A 287 5.60 16.38 5.38
C LEU A 287 5.60 15.13 4.52
N VAL A 288 6.79 14.65 4.17
CA VAL A 288 6.97 13.44 3.35
C VAL A 288 8.06 12.53 3.91
N ASP A 289 7.94 11.24 3.65
CA ASP A 289 8.95 10.25 4.01
C ASP A 289 9.00 9.10 2.99
N LYS A 290 9.80 8.07 3.28
CA LYS A 290 9.92 6.87 2.43
C LYS A 290 8.62 6.07 2.29
N GLY A 291 7.64 6.28 3.14
CA GLY A 291 6.31 5.70 3.06
C GLY A 291 5.36 6.49 2.15
N SER A 292 5.71 7.74 1.82
CA SER A 292 4.92 8.58 0.90
C SER A 292 5.09 8.09 -0.53
N ALA A 293 4.06 7.47 -1.13
CA ALA A 293 4.16 6.84 -2.44
C ALA A 293 2.97 7.17 -3.36
N SER A 294 3.16 7.03 -4.69
CA SER A 294 2.07 7.08 -5.69
C SER A 294 1.22 8.36 -5.59
N ALA A 295 -0.07 8.28 -5.23
CA ALA A 295 -0.97 9.43 -5.09
C ALA A 295 -0.43 10.51 -4.12
N SER A 296 0.32 10.12 -3.08
CA SER A 296 1.01 11.06 -2.19
C SER A 296 2.09 11.84 -2.93
N GLU A 297 2.86 11.17 -3.79
CA GLU A 297 3.90 11.80 -4.60
C GLU A 297 3.29 12.73 -5.65
N ILE A 298 2.16 12.32 -6.24
CA ILE A 298 1.41 13.14 -7.20
C ILE A 298 0.94 14.44 -6.54
N LEU A 299 0.28 14.34 -5.38
CA LEU A 299 -0.23 15.52 -4.67
C LEU A 299 0.92 16.44 -4.21
N ALA A 300 1.91 15.88 -3.52
CA ALA A 300 3.06 16.64 -3.01
C ALA A 300 3.85 17.31 -4.13
N GLY A 301 4.17 16.55 -5.18
CA GLY A 301 4.94 17.07 -6.30
C GLY A 301 4.20 18.13 -7.12
N ALA A 302 2.89 17.96 -7.33
CA ALA A 302 2.08 18.98 -8.02
C ALA A 302 2.03 20.29 -7.21
N LEU A 303 1.72 20.22 -5.90
CA LEU A 303 1.65 21.42 -5.06
C LEU A 303 3.00 22.11 -4.91
N ARG A 304 4.10 21.36 -4.84
CA ARG A 304 5.45 21.91 -4.89
C ARG A 304 5.75 22.60 -6.22
N HIS A 305 5.45 21.95 -7.35
CA HIS A 305 5.72 22.51 -8.70
C HIS A 305 5.06 23.87 -8.93
N TYR A 306 3.89 24.07 -8.35
CA TYR A 306 3.14 25.34 -8.45
C TYR A 306 3.40 26.31 -7.29
N ASP A 307 4.46 26.11 -6.50
CA ASP A 307 4.86 26.95 -5.37
C ASP A 307 3.77 27.15 -4.31
N ILE A 308 2.89 26.14 -4.14
CA ILE A 308 1.83 26.17 -3.11
C ILE A 308 2.38 25.72 -1.76
N ALA A 309 3.32 24.76 -1.74
CA ALA A 309 3.87 24.20 -0.51
C ALA A 309 5.34 23.81 -0.67
N GLU A 310 6.10 23.95 0.42
CA GLU A 310 7.44 23.36 0.56
C GLU A 310 7.35 21.95 1.12
N LEU A 311 8.21 21.03 0.63
CA LEU A 311 8.31 19.67 1.13
C LEU A 311 9.38 19.57 2.21
N VAL A 312 9.03 19.02 3.36
CA VAL A 312 9.93 18.77 4.50
C VAL A 312 9.92 17.28 4.84
N GLY A 313 11.10 16.69 5.05
CA GLY A 313 11.20 15.29 5.44
C GLY A 313 12.39 14.59 4.82
N VAL A 314 12.16 13.40 4.30
CA VAL A 314 13.15 12.65 3.50
C VAL A 314 12.55 12.25 2.16
N ASN A 315 13.38 11.75 1.24
CA ASN A 315 12.92 11.30 -0.07
C ASN A 315 11.68 10.42 0.05
N THR A 316 10.73 10.62 -0.85
CA THR A 316 9.56 9.75 -0.99
C THR A 316 9.94 8.37 -1.51
N PHE A 317 8.96 7.51 -1.72
CA PHE A 317 9.17 6.12 -2.14
C PHE A 317 9.74 5.99 -3.55
N GLY A 318 9.23 6.75 -4.52
CA GLY A 318 9.64 6.69 -5.92
C GLY A 318 8.80 5.74 -6.79
N LYS A 319 7.49 5.70 -6.57
CA LYS A 319 6.58 4.91 -7.41
C LYS A 319 6.14 5.68 -8.64
N GLY A 320 7.02 5.77 -9.63
CA GLY A 320 6.80 6.50 -10.87
C GLY A 320 6.03 5.74 -11.97
N SER A 321 5.29 4.68 -11.64
CA SER A 321 4.57 3.82 -12.59
C SER A 321 3.08 3.71 -12.26
N VAL A 322 2.28 3.57 -13.33
CA VAL A 322 0.83 3.36 -13.29
C VAL A 322 0.55 1.89 -13.46
N GLN A 323 -0.23 1.31 -12.56
CA GLN A 323 -0.69 -0.07 -12.72
C GLN A 323 -2.18 -0.11 -13.01
N GLU A 324 -2.54 -1.01 -13.93
CA GLU A 324 -3.92 -1.42 -14.19
C GLU A 324 -4.15 -2.81 -13.59
N LEU A 325 -5.33 -3.01 -13.04
CA LEU A 325 -5.80 -4.30 -12.56
C LEU A 325 -6.67 -4.94 -13.63
N VAL A 326 -6.10 -5.89 -14.36
CA VAL A 326 -6.80 -6.60 -15.45
C VAL A 326 -7.40 -7.88 -14.90
N PRO A 327 -8.74 -8.03 -14.87
CA PRO A 327 -9.39 -9.26 -14.45
C PRO A 327 -9.01 -10.43 -15.39
N ILE A 328 -8.53 -11.53 -14.81
CA ILE A 328 -8.20 -12.76 -15.54
C ILE A 328 -9.32 -13.78 -15.40
N THR A 329 -9.87 -13.89 -14.19
CA THR A 329 -11.09 -14.65 -13.89
C THR A 329 -11.96 -13.84 -12.94
N GLY A 330 -13.11 -14.38 -12.52
CA GLY A 330 -13.98 -13.72 -11.54
C GLY A 330 -13.36 -13.55 -10.14
N ALA A 331 -12.20 -14.19 -9.88
CA ALA A 331 -11.55 -14.17 -8.56
C ALA A 331 -10.04 -13.89 -8.65
N THR A 332 -9.48 -13.63 -9.81
CA THR A 332 -8.05 -13.40 -10.02
C THR A 332 -7.82 -12.26 -10.98
N SER A 333 -6.75 -11.50 -10.79
CA SER A 333 -6.35 -10.39 -11.67
C SER A 333 -4.86 -10.39 -11.93
N LEU A 334 -4.48 -9.75 -13.01
CA LEU A 334 -3.10 -9.36 -13.31
C LEU A 334 -2.97 -7.85 -13.03
N LYS A 335 -2.14 -7.48 -12.09
CA LYS A 335 -1.72 -6.10 -11.92
C LYS A 335 -0.55 -5.85 -12.84
N ILE A 336 -0.70 -4.94 -13.79
CA ILE A 336 0.31 -4.69 -14.85
C ILE A 336 0.64 -3.21 -14.94
N THR A 337 1.91 -2.88 -15.09
CA THR A 337 2.35 -1.52 -15.37
C THR A 337 2.00 -1.16 -16.80
N VAL A 338 1.20 -0.12 -16.97
CA VAL A 338 0.68 0.34 -18.27
C VAL A 338 1.20 1.72 -18.68
N ALA A 339 1.61 2.55 -17.72
CA ALA A 339 2.10 3.91 -17.98
C ALA A 339 3.10 4.37 -16.91
N ARG A 340 3.64 5.57 -17.10
CA ARG A 340 4.52 6.27 -16.17
C ARG A 340 3.85 7.56 -15.71
N TRP A 341 4.12 7.97 -14.46
CA TRP A 341 3.71 9.25 -13.95
C TRP A 341 4.72 10.33 -14.34
N LEU A 342 4.27 11.33 -15.12
CA LEU A 342 5.02 12.56 -15.35
C LEU A 342 4.43 13.67 -14.47
N MET A 343 5.31 14.34 -13.76
CA MET A 343 4.98 15.54 -13.00
C MET A 343 4.57 16.70 -13.95
N PRO A 344 4.01 17.82 -13.44
CA PRO A 344 3.56 18.91 -14.27
C PRO A 344 4.66 19.52 -15.17
N ASP A 345 5.94 19.35 -14.83
CA ASP A 345 7.10 19.75 -15.64
C ASP A 345 7.48 18.74 -16.74
N GLY A 346 6.75 17.63 -16.85
CA GLY A 346 7.01 16.55 -17.78
C GLY A 346 8.11 15.56 -17.33
N VAL A 347 8.65 15.72 -16.12
CA VAL A 347 9.66 14.81 -15.56
C VAL A 347 8.98 13.63 -14.88
N GLN A 348 9.45 12.42 -15.15
CA GLN A 348 8.97 11.21 -14.48
C GLN A 348 9.31 11.26 -12.98
N ILE A 349 8.39 10.78 -12.12
CA ILE A 349 8.69 10.57 -10.70
C ILE A 349 9.88 9.60 -10.61
N PRO A 350 11.02 10.04 -10.02
CA PRO A 350 12.22 9.21 -9.97
C PRO A 350 12.02 7.96 -9.11
N THR A 351 12.66 6.86 -9.44
CA THR A 351 12.67 5.63 -8.61
C THR A 351 13.34 5.85 -7.24
N SER A 352 14.13 6.93 -7.09
CA SER A 352 14.71 7.36 -5.80
C SER A 352 13.77 8.20 -4.95
N GLY A 353 12.57 8.48 -5.46
CA GLY A 353 11.57 9.37 -4.84
C GLY A 353 11.79 10.85 -5.14
N ILE A 354 10.80 11.66 -4.76
CA ILE A 354 10.86 13.12 -4.79
C ILE A 354 11.75 13.56 -3.63
N VAL A 355 12.78 14.35 -3.94
CA VAL A 355 13.67 14.95 -2.92
C VAL A 355 12.94 16.12 -2.28
N PRO A 356 12.79 16.17 -0.94
CA PRO A 356 12.17 17.32 -0.28
C PRO A 356 13.01 18.59 -0.42
N ASP A 357 12.38 19.75 -0.27
CA ASP A 357 13.09 21.05 -0.28
C ASP A 357 13.97 21.19 0.96
N ILE A 358 13.54 20.62 2.09
CA ILE A 358 14.28 20.62 3.34
C ILE A 358 14.38 19.18 3.85
N GLU A 359 15.58 18.61 3.76
CA GLU A 359 15.84 17.25 4.26
C GLU A 359 16.03 17.27 5.77
N ILE A 360 15.15 16.53 6.47
CA ILE A 360 15.21 16.30 7.91
C ILE A 360 15.04 14.80 8.17
N LYS A 361 16.05 14.18 8.74
CA LYS A 361 16.00 12.75 9.15
C LYS A 361 15.53 12.65 10.59
N VAL A 362 14.66 11.67 10.85
CA VAL A 362 14.32 11.25 12.22
C VAL A 362 15.32 10.17 12.63
N THR A 363 16.05 10.40 13.71
CA THR A 363 17.00 9.42 14.24
C THR A 363 16.29 8.42 15.16
N GLU A 364 16.94 7.27 15.44
CA GLU A 364 16.44 6.33 16.45
C GLU A 364 16.33 6.96 17.84
N GLU A 365 17.24 7.88 18.16
CA GLU A 365 17.18 8.67 19.40
C GLU A 365 15.95 9.55 19.46
N ASP A 366 15.63 10.25 18.36
CA ASP A 366 14.43 11.11 18.26
C ASP A 366 13.16 10.28 18.43
N ALA A 367 13.06 9.16 17.70
CA ALA A 367 11.91 8.25 17.78
C ALA A 367 11.73 7.69 19.22
N THR A 368 12.82 7.30 19.87
CA THR A 368 12.80 6.79 21.25
C THR A 368 12.43 7.87 22.26
N ALA A 369 12.85 9.11 22.00
CA ALA A 369 12.54 10.27 22.85
C ALA A 369 11.16 10.88 22.55
N GLY A 370 10.42 10.35 21.57
CA GLY A 370 9.11 10.87 21.12
C GLY A 370 9.23 12.27 20.50
N LYS A 371 10.37 12.59 19.88
CA LYS A 371 10.58 13.86 19.17
C LYS A 371 10.23 13.71 17.70
N ASP A 372 9.71 14.78 17.12
CA ASP A 372 9.41 14.86 15.69
C ASP A 372 10.09 16.09 15.05
N PRO A 373 11.39 15.98 14.71
CA PRO A 373 12.14 17.10 14.15
C PRO A 373 11.61 17.57 12.77
N GLN A 374 10.90 16.71 12.03
CA GLN A 374 10.26 17.09 10.77
C GLN A 374 9.05 17.99 11.02
N MET A 375 8.19 17.63 11.97
CA MET A 375 7.06 18.45 12.40
C MET A 375 7.57 19.78 13.02
N ASP A 376 8.62 19.75 13.84
CA ASP A 376 9.21 20.95 14.44
C ASP A 376 9.71 21.90 13.36
N LYS A 377 10.34 21.38 12.30
CA LYS A 377 10.80 22.20 11.16
C LYS A 377 9.64 22.79 10.36
N ALA A 378 8.60 22.02 10.09
CA ALA A 378 7.39 22.52 9.42
C ALA A 378 6.74 23.66 10.22
N VAL A 379 6.67 23.51 11.53
CA VAL A 379 6.18 24.57 12.44
C VAL A 379 7.06 25.82 12.40
N GLU A 380 8.39 25.65 12.37
CA GLU A 380 9.33 26.78 12.24
C GLU A 380 9.13 27.59 10.97
N LEU A 381 8.92 26.90 9.81
CA LEU A 381 8.71 27.54 8.52
C LEU A 381 7.40 28.33 8.45
N LEU A 382 6.40 27.92 9.22
CA LEU A 382 5.08 28.56 9.22
C LEU A 382 4.94 29.68 10.28
N LYS A 383 5.90 29.86 11.16
CA LYS A 383 5.93 30.98 12.10
C LYS A 383 6.40 32.25 11.42
#